data_1356d4db75cbebbc1b4467490b7cbba8
#
_entry.id   1356d4db75cbebbc1b4467490b7cbba8
#
_cell.length_a   1.000
_cell.length_b   1.000
_cell.length_c   1.000
_cell.angle_alpha   90.00
_cell.angle_beta   90.00
_cell.angle_gamma   90.00
#
_symmetry.space_group_name_H-M   'P 1'
#
loop_
_entity.id
_entity.type
_entity.pdbx_description
1 polymer ?
#
loop_
_entity_poly.entity_id
_entity_poly.type
_entity_poly.pdbx_seq_one_letter_code
_entity_poly.pdbx_strand_id
1 'polypeptide(L)'
;MLFTLETERESSVKGFTELIVNSVRGFCMALADSVPGVSGGTVAFLLGFYDRFIGSLDDLFHGARAARFAAVRFLLKLGAGWAIGFGLSALVLTSFFDTHIYEVSSLFMGFIVFAIPIVVREELDALRKRLPYLAFAVVGVAFVVAVTLLSPVSGEGIDVAAKSLDLGLVAYVFLAAMAAISAMVLPGISGSTLLLIFGLYVPIMGAVRATMGLDLSYLPILMVFAAGIACGMLLFVRLIRMCLERFRSQTIYAIIGMMLGSLFSITQGPLTLSEPQPAMSLDTFSIAFFLICLLYTSDAADEL
;
A
#
# COMPACT_ATOMS: atom_id res chain seq x y z
N MET A 1 -33.31 26.81 20.23
CA MET A 1 -33.32 25.42 20.72
C MET A 1 -33.50 24.42 19.58
N LEU A 2 -34.49 24.56 18.67
CA LEU A 2 -34.61 23.66 17.48
C LEU A 2 -33.45 23.77 16.51
N PHE A 3 -32.98 24.97 16.19
CA PHE A 3 -31.89 25.25 15.28
C PHE A 3 -30.52 24.67 15.76
N THR A 4 -30.28 24.65 17.08
CA THR A 4 -29.08 24.04 17.68
C THR A 4 -29.13 22.51 17.60
N LEU A 5 -30.30 21.88 17.71
CA LEU A 5 -30.45 20.43 17.62
C LEU A 5 -30.29 19.93 16.18
N GLU A 6 -30.72 20.72 15.18
CA GLU A 6 -30.52 20.37 13.76
C GLU A 6 -29.02 20.45 13.37
N THR A 7 -28.29 21.51 13.79
CA THR A 7 -26.87 21.64 13.53
C THR A 7 -26.03 20.58 14.22
N GLU A 8 -26.39 20.17 15.44
CA GLU A 8 -25.73 19.07 16.14
C GLU A 8 -26.01 17.71 15.46
N ARG A 9 -27.24 17.51 14.99
CA ARG A 9 -27.62 16.30 14.27
C ARG A 9 -26.92 16.19 12.92
N GLU A 10 -26.85 17.28 12.15
CA GLU A 10 -26.08 17.32 10.88
C GLU A 10 -24.59 17.09 11.08
N SER A 11 -23.99 17.68 12.11
CA SER A 11 -22.58 17.48 12.42
C SER A 11 -22.28 16.04 12.87
N SER A 12 -23.21 15.41 13.62
CA SER A 12 -23.10 14.02 14.05
C SER A 12 -23.24 13.06 12.87
N VAL A 13 -24.20 13.28 11.96
CA VAL A 13 -24.38 12.47 10.75
C VAL A 13 -23.15 12.57 9.84
N LYS A 14 -22.63 13.79 9.60
CA LYS A 14 -21.38 13.99 8.82
C LYS A 14 -20.21 13.26 9.48
N GLY A 15 -20.07 13.35 10.80
CA GLY A 15 -18.99 12.66 11.54
C GLY A 15 -19.06 11.13 11.43
N PHE A 16 -20.27 10.57 11.46
CA PHE A 16 -20.53 9.13 11.33
C PHE A 16 -20.26 8.64 9.90
N THR A 17 -20.73 9.38 8.89
CA THR A 17 -20.46 9.07 7.48
C THR A 17 -18.96 9.10 7.18
N GLU A 18 -18.22 10.11 7.68
CA GLU A 18 -16.77 10.15 7.55
C GLU A 18 -16.08 8.96 8.23
N LEU A 19 -16.57 8.51 9.38
CA LEU A 19 -16.02 7.34 10.06
C LEU A 19 -16.17 6.10 9.17
N ILE A 20 -17.38 5.84 8.67
CA ILE A 20 -17.66 4.68 7.80
C ILE A 20 -16.80 4.74 6.54
N VAL A 21 -16.85 5.85 5.80
CA VAL A 21 -16.12 5.98 4.54
C VAL A 21 -14.61 5.78 4.73
N ASN A 22 -14.01 6.40 5.75
CA ASN A 22 -12.58 6.24 5.97
C ASN A 22 -12.22 4.85 6.51
N SER A 23 -13.09 4.22 7.30
CA SER A 23 -12.87 2.83 7.74
C SER A 23 -12.98 1.85 6.55
N VAL A 24 -13.93 2.04 5.64
CA VAL A 24 -14.04 1.22 4.42
C VAL A 24 -12.80 1.42 3.54
N ARG A 25 -12.31 2.65 3.38
CA ARG A 25 -11.06 2.95 2.66
C ARG A 25 -9.87 2.20 3.26
N GLY A 26 -9.73 2.24 4.59
CA GLY A 26 -8.67 1.52 5.29
C GLY A 26 -8.81 0.00 5.14
N PHE A 27 -10.01 -0.53 5.21
CA PHE A 27 -10.32 -1.93 4.98
C PHE A 27 -9.89 -2.38 3.57
N CYS A 28 -10.26 -1.63 2.54
CA CYS A 28 -9.83 -1.91 1.16
C CYS A 28 -8.32 -1.86 0.98
N MET A 29 -7.63 -0.89 1.64
CA MET A 29 -6.17 -0.84 1.64
C MET A 29 -5.57 -2.11 2.23
N ALA A 30 -6.09 -2.58 3.38
CA ALA A 30 -5.60 -3.79 4.04
C ALA A 30 -5.80 -5.05 3.21
N LEU A 31 -6.95 -5.17 2.53
CA LEU A 31 -7.19 -6.26 1.59
C LEU A 31 -6.15 -6.27 0.47
N ALA A 32 -5.86 -5.10 -0.11
CA ALA A 32 -4.85 -4.96 -1.15
C ALA A 32 -3.44 -5.29 -0.65
N ASP A 33 -3.06 -4.80 0.53
CA ASP A 33 -1.75 -5.09 1.15
C ASP A 33 -1.55 -6.59 1.45
N SER A 34 -2.65 -7.34 1.57
CA SER A 34 -2.63 -8.79 1.80
C SER A 34 -2.43 -9.60 0.52
N VAL A 35 -2.58 -8.98 -0.66
CA VAL A 35 -2.39 -9.66 -1.97
C VAL A 35 -0.98 -9.40 -2.47
N PRO A 36 -0.20 -10.44 -2.78
CA PRO A 36 1.12 -10.27 -3.35
C PRO A 36 1.09 -9.43 -4.64
N GLY A 37 1.96 -8.43 -4.72
CA GLY A 37 2.06 -7.55 -5.89
C GLY A 37 1.06 -6.38 -5.91
N VAL A 38 0.14 -6.29 -4.95
CA VAL A 38 -0.78 -5.15 -4.78
C VAL A 38 -0.34 -4.30 -3.59
N SER A 39 -0.64 -3.00 -3.61
CA SER A 39 -0.29 -2.06 -2.56
C SER A 39 -1.51 -1.26 -2.12
N GLY A 40 -1.67 -1.07 -0.80
CA GLY A 40 -2.68 -0.18 -0.23
C GLY A 40 -2.55 1.25 -0.74
N GLY A 41 -1.33 1.70 -1.07
CA GLY A 41 -1.08 2.98 -1.74
C GLY A 41 -1.78 3.07 -3.10
N THR A 42 -1.80 1.98 -3.87
CA THR A 42 -2.57 1.89 -5.12
C THR A 42 -4.06 2.10 -4.85
N VAL A 43 -4.62 1.43 -3.85
CA VAL A 43 -6.04 1.59 -3.47
C VAL A 43 -6.33 3.03 -3.03
N ALA A 44 -5.45 3.64 -2.24
CA ALA A 44 -5.63 5.04 -1.83
C ALA A 44 -5.68 5.99 -3.05
N PHE A 45 -4.85 5.72 -4.06
CA PHE A 45 -4.83 6.50 -5.29
C PHE A 45 -6.08 6.27 -6.13
N LEU A 46 -6.49 5.01 -6.33
CA LEU A 46 -7.69 4.62 -7.08
C LEU A 46 -9.00 5.17 -6.49
N LEU A 47 -9.07 5.24 -5.16
CA LEU A 47 -10.24 5.78 -4.44
C LEU A 47 -10.18 7.30 -4.22
N GLY A 48 -9.23 8.01 -4.87
CA GLY A 48 -9.14 9.47 -4.91
C GLY A 48 -8.79 10.13 -3.56
N PHE A 49 -8.18 9.41 -2.61
CA PHE A 49 -7.81 10.01 -1.32
C PHE A 49 -6.30 9.97 -1.03
N TYR A 50 -5.48 9.64 -2.02
CA TYR A 50 -4.03 9.52 -1.86
C TYR A 50 -3.36 10.82 -1.38
N ASP A 51 -3.70 11.97 -1.97
CA ASP A 51 -3.18 13.27 -1.56
C ASP A 51 -3.50 13.57 -0.09
N ARG A 52 -4.73 13.24 0.34
CA ARG A 52 -5.15 13.39 1.75
C ARG A 52 -4.39 12.42 2.66
N PHE A 53 -4.17 11.20 2.21
CA PHE A 53 -3.42 10.18 2.95
C PHE A 53 -1.96 10.63 3.16
N ILE A 54 -1.26 10.98 2.08
CA ILE A 54 0.12 11.48 2.12
C ILE A 54 0.22 12.76 2.95
N GLY A 55 -0.70 13.73 2.71
CA GLY A 55 -0.74 14.97 3.47
C GLY A 55 -0.94 14.73 4.97
N SER A 56 -1.83 13.79 5.35
CA SER A 56 -2.06 13.46 6.77
C SER A 56 -0.88 12.76 7.43
N LEU A 57 -0.17 11.89 6.69
CA LEU A 57 1.06 11.27 7.19
C LEU A 57 2.16 12.32 7.42
N ASP A 58 2.31 13.30 6.51
CA ASP A 58 3.29 14.38 6.69
C ASP A 58 2.88 15.31 7.83
N ASP A 59 1.61 15.71 7.91
CA ASP A 59 1.08 16.61 8.93
C ASP A 59 1.17 16.00 10.35
N LEU A 60 1.18 14.67 10.47
CA LEU A 60 1.39 13.98 11.75
C LEU A 60 2.72 14.39 12.40
N PHE A 61 3.76 14.56 11.58
CA PHE A 61 5.12 14.84 12.04
C PHE A 61 5.49 16.32 11.90
N HIS A 62 5.11 16.96 10.78
CA HIS A 62 5.55 18.30 10.41
C HIS A 62 4.44 19.36 10.49
N GLY A 63 3.17 18.93 10.67
CA GLY A 63 2.02 19.83 10.68
C GLY A 63 1.93 20.72 11.92
N ALA A 64 1.30 21.89 11.77
CA ALA A 64 0.86 22.71 12.89
C ALA A 64 -0.14 21.93 13.78
N ARG A 65 -0.33 22.35 15.03
CA ARG A 65 -1.15 21.63 16.01
C ARG A 65 -2.56 21.26 15.49
N ALA A 66 -3.22 22.18 14.80
CA ALA A 66 -4.55 21.94 14.23
C ALA A 66 -4.52 20.91 13.08
N ALA A 67 -3.55 21.01 12.16
CA ALA A 67 -3.36 20.07 11.06
C ALA A 67 -3.01 18.67 11.60
N ARG A 68 -2.13 18.60 12.59
CA ARG A 68 -1.77 17.33 13.26
C ARG A 68 -2.98 16.65 13.89
N PHE A 69 -3.86 17.41 14.57
CA PHE A 69 -5.07 16.84 15.18
C PHE A 69 -6.03 16.30 14.10
N ALA A 70 -6.22 17.03 13.00
CA ALA A 70 -7.02 16.57 11.86
C ALA A 70 -6.42 15.33 11.23
N ALA A 71 -5.10 15.30 11.04
CA ALA A 71 -4.37 14.14 10.51
C ALA A 71 -4.53 12.90 11.39
N VAL A 72 -4.32 13.04 12.71
CA VAL A 72 -4.51 11.93 13.65
C VAL A 72 -5.94 11.40 13.59
N ARG A 73 -6.94 12.28 13.57
CA ARG A 73 -8.35 11.87 13.49
C ARG A 73 -8.67 11.10 12.20
N PHE A 74 -8.13 11.54 11.07
CA PHE A 74 -8.29 10.86 9.78
C PHE A 74 -7.59 9.50 9.78
N LEU A 75 -6.30 9.46 10.18
CA LEU A 75 -5.48 8.25 10.20
C LEU A 75 -5.99 7.21 11.20
N LEU A 76 -6.58 7.62 12.32
CA LEU A 76 -7.21 6.68 13.26
C LEU A 76 -8.46 6.02 12.66
N LYS A 77 -9.31 6.78 11.93
CA LYS A 77 -10.47 6.22 11.23
C LYS A 77 -10.04 5.24 10.14
N LEU A 78 -9.03 5.62 9.35
CA LEU A 78 -8.44 4.79 8.31
C LEU A 78 -7.79 3.53 8.90
N GLY A 79 -6.97 3.70 9.95
CA GLY A 79 -6.25 2.63 10.62
C GLY A 79 -7.18 1.62 11.32
N ALA A 80 -8.31 2.06 11.85
CA ALA A 80 -9.32 1.17 12.44
C ALA A 80 -9.88 0.21 11.36
N GLY A 81 -10.25 0.74 10.19
CA GLY A 81 -10.69 -0.07 9.06
C GLY A 81 -9.57 -0.98 8.54
N TRP A 82 -8.33 -0.45 8.46
CA TRP A 82 -7.16 -1.23 8.04
C TRP A 82 -6.88 -2.39 9.00
N ALA A 83 -6.95 -2.17 10.32
CA ALA A 83 -6.74 -3.22 11.31
C ALA A 83 -7.81 -4.34 11.20
N ILE A 84 -9.08 -3.96 10.99
CA ILE A 84 -10.17 -4.92 10.78
C ILE A 84 -9.93 -5.71 9.48
N GLY A 85 -9.62 -5.02 8.38
CA GLY A 85 -9.35 -5.65 7.08
C GLY A 85 -8.15 -6.58 7.14
N PHE A 86 -7.05 -6.16 7.77
CA PHE A 86 -5.85 -6.98 7.94
C PHE A 86 -6.11 -8.21 8.82
N GLY A 87 -6.81 -8.03 9.95
CA GLY A 87 -7.19 -9.13 10.81
C GLY A 87 -8.08 -10.16 10.10
N LEU A 88 -9.08 -9.69 9.34
CA LEU A 88 -9.95 -10.56 8.55
C LEU A 88 -9.17 -11.26 7.43
N SER A 89 -8.28 -10.54 6.74
CA SER A 89 -7.38 -11.11 5.74
C SER A 89 -6.50 -12.21 6.31
N ALA A 90 -5.91 -11.99 7.49
CA ALA A 90 -5.06 -12.98 8.14
C ALA A 90 -5.82 -14.25 8.56
N LEU A 91 -7.11 -14.13 8.91
CA LEU A 91 -7.94 -15.26 9.36
C LEU A 91 -8.59 -16.03 8.20
N VAL A 92 -9.03 -15.32 7.16
CA VAL A 92 -9.87 -15.91 6.09
C VAL A 92 -9.08 -16.09 4.80
N LEU A 93 -8.22 -15.12 4.48
CA LEU A 93 -7.58 -15.05 3.18
C LEU A 93 -6.36 -15.96 3.03
N THR A 94 -5.67 -16.34 4.12
CA THR A 94 -4.53 -17.28 4.00
C THR A 94 -4.96 -18.59 3.36
N SER A 95 -6.06 -19.19 3.83
CA SER A 95 -6.58 -20.45 3.24
C SER A 95 -7.27 -20.22 1.89
N PHE A 96 -7.87 -19.03 1.68
CA PHE A 96 -8.55 -18.71 0.45
C PHE A 96 -7.58 -18.32 -0.67
N PHE A 97 -6.51 -17.58 -0.34
CA PHE A 97 -5.47 -17.24 -1.31
C PHE A 97 -4.71 -18.45 -1.82
N ASP A 98 -4.39 -19.41 -0.97
CA ASP A 98 -3.69 -20.62 -1.39
C ASP A 98 -4.47 -21.41 -2.46
N THR A 99 -5.81 -21.33 -2.43
CA THR A 99 -6.69 -22.05 -3.38
C THR A 99 -7.18 -21.21 -4.54
N HIS A 100 -7.31 -19.87 -4.40
CA HIS A 100 -7.95 -18.97 -5.37
C HIS A 100 -7.08 -17.78 -5.73
N ILE A 101 -5.75 -17.93 -5.68
CA ILE A 101 -4.83 -16.82 -5.92
C ILE A 101 -5.00 -16.21 -7.32
N TYR A 102 -5.30 -17.01 -8.33
CA TYR A 102 -5.45 -16.55 -9.71
C TYR A 102 -6.72 -15.71 -9.91
N GLU A 103 -7.83 -16.13 -9.29
CA GLU A 103 -9.10 -15.38 -9.31
C GLU A 103 -8.95 -14.04 -8.61
N VAL A 104 -8.33 -14.03 -7.43
CA VAL A 104 -8.08 -12.81 -6.67
C VAL A 104 -7.12 -11.89 -7.42
N SER A 105 -6.05 -12.42 -7.98
CA SER A 105 -5.11 -11.66 -8.80
C SER A 105 -5.80 -11.06 -10.04
N SER A 106 -6.67 -11.83 -10.71
CA SER A 106 -7.46 -11.34 -11.84
C SER A 106 -8.40 -10.21 -11.45
N LEU A 107 -9.04 -10.29 -10.27
CA LEU A 107 -9.89 -9.25 -9.70
C LEU A 107 -9.09 -7.95 -9.51
N PHE A 108 -7.92 -8.01 -8.86
CA PHE A 108 -7.09 -6.83 -8.63
C PHE A 108 -6.51 -6.23 -9.92
N MET A 109 -6.15 -7.07 -10.90
CA MET A 109 -5.77 -6.58 -12.23
C MET A 109 -6.92 -5.80 -12.88
N GLY A 110 -8.15 -6.30 -12.77
CA GLY A 110 -9.35 -5.62 -13.24
C GLY A 110 -9.52 -4.24 -12.55
N PHE A 111 -9.41 -4.17 -11.23
CA PHE A 111 -9.49 -2.90 -10.50
C PHE A 111 -8.47 -1.88 -11.01
N ILE A 112 -7.23 -2.28 -11.21
CA ILE A 112 -6.18 -1.37 -11.70
C ILE A 112 -6.49 -0.92 -13.13
N VAL A 113 -6.81 -1.85 -14.03
CA VAL A 113 -7.02 -1.55 -15.45
C VAL A 113 -8.24 -0.63 -15.64
N PHE A 114 -9.36 -0.92 -14.98
CA PHE A 114 -10.58 -0.11 -15.13
C PHE A 114 -10.54 1.22 -14.37
N ALA A 115 -9.72 1.33 -13.34
CA ALA A 115 -9.59 2.57 -12.60
C ALA A 115 -8.58 3.55 -13.24
N ILE A 116 -7.59 3.10 -14.03
CA ILE A 116 -6.65 3.99 -14.71
C ILE A 116 -7.35 5.06 -15.55
N PRO A 117 -8.37 4.77 -16.39
CA PRO A 117 -9.09 5.79 -17.14
C PRO A 117 -9.76 6.84 -16.26
N ILE A 118 -10.30 6.45 -15.10
CA ILE A 118 -10.91 7.37 -14.12
C ILE A 118 -9.85 8.31 -13.57
N VAL A 119 -8.73 7.77 -13.11
CA VAL A 119 -7.59 8.55 -12.60
C VAL A 119 -7.05 9.51 -13.66
N VAL A 120 -6.89 9.04 -14.91
CA VAL A 120 -6.45 9.88 -16.02
C VAL A 120 -7.43 11.02 -16.25
N ARG A 121 -8.74 10.80 -16.12
CA ARG A 121 -9.77 11.82 -16.26
C ARG A 121 -9.73 12.85 -15.12
N GLU A 122 -9.57 12.39 -13.88
CA GLU A 122 -9.43 13.28 -12.71
C GLU A 122 -8.16 14.14 -12.77
N GLU A 123 -7.07 13.61 -13.30
CA GLU A 123 -5.77 14.26 -13.38
C GLU A 123 -5.48 14.86 -14.77
N LEU A 124 -6.51 15.07 -15.61
CA LEU A 124 -6.35 15.60 -16.98
C LEU A 124 -5.54 16.90 -17.04
N ASP A 125 -5.72 17.80 -16.07
CA ASP A 125 -5.00 19.08 -16.04
C ASP A 125 -3.49 18.87 -15.81
N ALA A 126 -3.11 17.86 -15.01
CA ALA A 126 -1.73 17.49 -14.78
C ALA A 126 -1.11 16.77 -15.97
N LEU A 127 -1.90 15.99 -16.71
CA LEU A 127 -1.43 15.15 -17.82
C LEU A 127 -1.51 15.88 -19.18
N ARG A 128 -2.45 16.80 -19.36
CA ARG A 128 -2.72 17.45 -20.65
C ARG A 128 -1.55 18.29 -21.13
N LYS A 129 -1.17 18.13 -22.39
CA LYS A 129 -0.08 18.86 -23.08
C LYS A 129 1.35 18.61 -22.54
N ARG A 130 1.57 17.55 -21.76
CA ARG A 130 2.86 17.24 -21.15
C ARG A 130 3.42 15.88 -21.58
N LEU A 131 3.24 15.52 -22.85
CA LEU A 131 3.74 14.26 -23.44
C LEU A 131 5.22 13.94 -23.13
N PRO A 132 6.16 14.92 -23.02
CA PRO A 132 7.54 14.60 -22.63
C PRO A 132 7.66 13.93 -21.28
N TYR A 133 6.67 14.11 -20.38
CA TYR A 133 6.66 13.47 -19.07
C TYR A 133 6.21 12.01 -19.10
N LEU A 134 5.82 11.47 -20.26
CA LEU A 134 5.59 10.03 -20.45
C LEU A 134 6.83 9.20 -20.09
N ALA A 135 8.03 9.79 -20.20
CA ALA A 135 9.27 9.16 -19.73
C ALA A 135 9.20 8.76 -18.24
N PHE A 136 8.52 9.55 -17.40
CA PHE A 136 8.34 9.22 -15.99
C PHE A 136 7.42 8.02 -15.79
N ALA A 137 6.41 7.82 -16.66
CA ALA A 137 5.60 6.61 -16.64
C ALA A 137 6.44 5.38 -17.01
N VAL A 138 7.27 5.49 -18.04
CA VAL A 138 8.19 4.40 -18.41
C VAL A 138 9.15 4.07 -17.26
N VAL A 139 9.70 5.09 -16.58
CA VAL A 139 10.54 4.90 -15.39
C VAL A 139 9.75 4.22 -14.27
N GLY A 140 8.49 4.62 -14.05
CA GLY A 140 7.61 3.97 -13.05
C GLY A 140 7.37 2.48 -13.34
N VAL A 141 7.04 2.13 -14.59
CA VAL A 141 6.90 0.72 -15.02
C VAL A 141 8.21 -0.02 -14.79
N ALA A 142 9.33 0.50 -15.31
CA ALA A 142 10.64 -0.14 -15.22
C ALA A 142 11.06 -0.36 -13.75
N PHE A 143 10.77 0.60 -12.87
CA PHE A 143 11.07 0.51 -11.45
C PHE A 143 10.32 -0.65 -10.78
N VAL A 144 9.01 -0.76 -10.98
CA VAL A 144 8.20 -1.85 -10.39
C VAL A 144 8.60 -3.20 -10.95
N VAL A 145 8.80 -3.29 -12.28
CA VAL A 145 9.25 -4.53 -12.92
C VAL A 145 10.62 -4.95 -12.40
N ALA A 146 11.56 -4.03 -12.26
CA ALA A 146 12.89 -4.32 -11.72
C ALA A 146 12.80 -4.83 -10.26
N VAL A 147 12.01 -4.16 -9.42
CA VAL A 147 11.77 -4.59 -8.03
C VAL A 147 11.19 -6.01 -8.01
N THR A 148 10.21 -6.31 -8.87
CA THR A 148 9.58 -7.63 -8.95
C THR A 148 10.56 -8.70 -9.38
N LEU A 149 11.41 -8.43 -10.40
CA LEU A 149 12.40 -9.39 -10.90
C LEU A 149 13.55 -9.63 -9.93
N LEU A 150 13.85 -8.66 -9.07
CA LEU A 150 14.86 -8.79 -8.02
C LEU A 150 14.35 -9.53 -6.78
N SER A 151 13.03 -9.78 -6.70
CA SER A 151 12.43 -10.51 -5.57
C SER A 151 12.81 -11.99 -5.65
N PRO A 152 13.56 -12.54 -4.68
CA PRO A 152 13.89 -13.96 -4.67
C PRO A 152 12.63 -14.77 -4.36
N VAL A 153 12.38 -15.82 -5.12
CA VAL A 153 11.27 -16.76 -4.94
C VAL A 153 11.43 -17.58 -3.64
N SER A 154 12.65 -17.73 -3.18
CA SER A 154 12.97 -18.39 -1.91
C SER A 154 14.36 -17.94 -1.46
N GLY A 155 14.44 -17.11 -0.44
CA GLY A 155 15.69 -16.72 0.20
C GLY A 155 15.81 -17.37 1.57
N GLU A 156 16.94 -18.01 1.88
CA GLU A 156 17.34 -18.26 3.25
C GLU A 156 17.41 -16.89 3.93
N GLY A 157 16.56 -16.68 4.95
CA GLY A 157 16.51 -15.40 5.65
C GLY A 157 17.81 -15.12 6.42
N ILE A 158 18.15 -13.85 6.58
CA ILE A 158 19.27 -13.42 7.40
C ILE A 158 18.97 -13.76 8.87
N ASP A 159 19.91 -14.36 9.58
CA ASP A 159 19.76 -14.62 11.01
C ASP A 159 19.75 -13.30 11.79
N VAL A 160 18.58 -12.94 12.31
CA VAL A 160 18.35 -11.74 13.14
C VAL A 160 18.32 -12.03 14.63
N ALA A 161 18.77 -13.25 15.04
CA ALA A 161 18.79 -13.62 16.45
C ALA A 161 19.70 -12.69 17.27
N ALA A 162 19.25 -12.36 18.49
CA ALA A 162 19.87 -11.36 19.36
C ALA A 162 21.35 -11.63 19.73
N LYS A 163 21.87 -12.83 19.48
CA LYS A 163 23.25 -13.22 19.80
C LYS A 163 24.32 -12.59 18.90
N SER A 164 23.94 -11.95 17.79
CA SER A 164 24.87 -11.40 16.79
C SER A 164 24.45 -10.01 16.28
N LEU A 165 23.96 -9.13 17.16
CA LEU A 165 23.69 -7.72 16.80
C LEU A 165 25.00 -6.99 16.56
N ASP A 166 25.54 -7.19 15.38
CA ASP A 166 26.63 -6.42 14.83
C ASP A 166 26.11 -5.11 14.23
N LEU A 167 26.95 -4.07 14.23
CA LEU A 167 26.62 -2.75 13.70
C LEU A 167 26.19 -2.83 12.21
N GLY A 168 26.77 -3.73 11.43
CA GLY A 168 26.40 -3.96 10.04
C GLY A 168 24.97 -4.47 9.90
N LEU A 169 24.56 -5.46 10.71
CA LEU A 169 23.18 -5.97 10.72
C LEU A 169 22.18 -4.90 11.17
N VAL A 170 22.51 -4.14 12.21
CA VAL A 170 21.67 -3.03 12.69
C VAL A 170 21.44 -1.98 11.60
N ALA A 171 22.52 -1.54 10.93
CA ALA A 171 22.44 -0.58 9.83
C ALA A 171 21.63 -1.17 8.64
N TYR A 172 21.83 -2.43 8.31
CA TYR A 172 21.14 -3.11 7.23
C TYR A 172 19.63 -3.19 7.49
N VAL A 173 19.23 -3.68 8.66
CA VAL A 173 17.80 -3.79 9.04
C VAL A 173 17.14 -2.42 9.06
N PHE A 174 17.83 -1.40 9.60
CA PHE A 174 17.33 -0.03 9.62
C PHE A 174 17.09 0.52 8.21
N LEU A 175 18.08 0.41 7.30
CA LEU A 175 17.98 0.90 5.94
C LEU A 175 16.95 0.11 5.10
N ALA A 176 16.89 -1.19 5.27
CA ALA A 176 15.92 -2.04 4.61
C ALA A 176 14.48 -1.73 5.05
N ALA A 177 14.26 -1.52 6.36
CA ALA A 177 12.97 -1.10 6.89
C ALA A 177 12.55 0.28 6.36
N MET A 178 13.51 1.22 6.28
CA MET A 178 13.31 2.54 5.72
C MET A 178 12.92 2.47 4.22
N ALA A 179 13.58 1.63 3.44
CA ALA A 179 13.26 1.41 2.03
C ALA A 179 11.89 0.72 1.85
N ALA A 180 11.58 -0.29 2.68
CA ALA A 180 10.33 -1.03 2.60
C ALA A 180 9.11 -0.15 2.87
N ILE A 181 9.15 0.69 3.93
CA ILE A 181 8.04 1.60 4.22
C ILE A 181 7.88 2.67 3.14
N SER A 182 8.99 3.13 2.56
CA SER A 182 8.97 4.10 1.47
C SER A 182 8.27 3.56 0.24
N ALA A 183 8.53 2.30 -0.09
CA ALA A 183 7.85 1.61 -1.19
C ALA A 183 6.38 1.34 -0.89
N MET A 184 6.04 0.95 0.34
CA MET A 184 4.65 0.67 0.74
C MET A 184 3.73 1.90 0.58
N VAL A 185 4.27 3.10 0.76
CA VAL A 185 3.52 4.34 0.57
C VAL A 185 3.32 4.66 -0.91
N LEU A 186 4.22 4.20 -1.80
CA LEU A 186 4.11 4.40 -3.24
C LEU A 186 3.07 3.44 -3.85
N PRO A 187 2.20 3.91 -4.76
CA PRO A 187 1.33 3.03 -5.53
C PRO A 187 2.12 2.02 -6.37
N GLY A 188 1.66 0.77 -6.41
CA GLY A 188 2.23 -0.26 -7.27
C GLY A 188 3.36 -1.10 -6.67
N ILE A 189 3.84 -0.79 -5.47
CA ILE A 189 4.91 -1.56 -4.83
C ILE A 189 4.46 -2.02 -3.44
N SER A 190 4.65 -3.30 -3.15
CA SER A 190 4.38 -3.87 -1.84
C SER A 190 5.64 -3.79 -0.95
N GLY A 191 5.49 -3.28 0.27
CA GLY A 191 6.58 -3.24 1.25
C GLY A 191 7.08 -4.63 1.66
N SER A 192 6.19 -5.62 1.70
CA SER A 192 6.55 -7.02 1.96
C SER A 192 7.45 -7.59 0.86
N THR A 193 7.22 -7.23 -0.41
CA THR A 193 8.08 -7.62 -1.53
C THR A 193 9.50 -7.10 -1.34
N LEU A 194 9.68 -5.84 -0.91
CA LEU A 194 11.02 -5.31 -0.63
C LEU A 194 11.66 -6.01 0.57
N LEU A 195 10.92 -6.30 1.63
CA LEU A 195 11.47 -7.06 2.75
C LEU A 195 11.88 -8.48 2.33
N LEU A 196 11.18 -9.11 1.39
CA LEU A 196 11.57 -10.40 0.80
C LEU A 196 12.88 -10.26 0.01
N ILE A 197 13.01 -9.22 -0.84
CA ILE A 197 14.24 -8.93 -1.59
C ILE A 197 15.43 -8.77 -0.65
N PHE A 198 15.24 -8.09 0.48
CA PHE A 198 16.26 -7.91 1.49
C PHE A 198 16.46 -9.14 2.39
N GLY A 199 15.73 -10.25 2.18
CA GLY A 199 15.81 -11.45 3.01
C GLY A 199 15.37 -11.23 4.47
N LEU A 200 14.60 -10.18 4.75
CA LEU A 200 14.21 -9.78 6.11
C LEU A 200 12.75 -10.10 6.44
N TYR A 201 11.92 -10.45 5.46
CA TYR A 201 10.49 -10.69 5.72
C TYR A 201 10.27 -11.83 6.72
N VAL A 202 10.83 -13.01 6.43
CA VAL A 202 10.67 -14.19 7.29
C VAL A 202 11.33 -14.00 8.66
N PRO A 203 12.58 -13.51 8.77
CA PRO A 203 13.22 -13.24 10.05
C PRO A 203 12.47 -12.23 10.93
N ILE A 204 12.00 -11.12 10.36
CA ILE A 204 11.25 -10.10 11.12
C ILE A 204 9.90 -10.65 11.56
N MET A 205 9.18 -11.39 10.71
CA MET A 205 7.91 -12.01 11.10
C MET A 205 8.10 -13.08 12.18
N GLY A 206 9.21 -13.84 12.10
CA GLY A 206 9.62 -14.76 13.16
C GLY A 206 9.91 -14.07 14.50
N ALA A 207 10.67 -12.97 14.45
CA ALA A 207 10.97 -12.14 15.62
C ALA A 207 9.70 -11.55 16.26
N VAL A 208 8.74 -11.07 15.45
CA VAL A 208 7.44 -10.59 15.94
C VAL A 208 6.67 -11.71 16.63
N ARG A 209 6.58 -12.89 16.03
CA ARG A 209 5.89 -14.04 16.64
C ARG A 209 6.54 -14.47 17.95
N ALA A 210 7.88 -14.56 18.00
CA ALA A 210 8.63 -14.91 19.21
C ALA A 210 8.36 -13.90 20.34
N THR A 211 8.37 -12.58 20.00
CA THR A 211 8.09 -11.52 20.99
C THR A 211 6.65 -11.57 21.49
N MET A 212 5.68 -11.90 20.63
CA MET A 212 4.28 -12.15 21.05
C MET A 212 4.17 -13.37 21.98
N GLY A 213 5.07 -14.36 21.83
CA GLY A 213 5.24 -15.49 22.74
C GLY A 213 6.05 -15.19 24.02
N LEU A 214 6.31 -13.89 24.32
CA LEU A 214 7.09 -13.38 25.46
C LEU A 214 8.60 -13.66 25.39
N ASP A 215 9.13 -14.04 24.23
CA ASP A 215 10.58 -14.06 24.02
C ASP A 215 11.08 -12.67 23.61
N LEU A 216 11.56 -11.92 24.60
CA LEU A 216 12.02 -10.54 24.43
C LEU A 216 13.43 -10.44 23.83
N SER A 217 14.09 -11.55 23.52
CA SER A 217 15.45 -11.54 22.94
C SER A 217 15.50 -10.84 21.56
N TYR A 218 14.40 -10.83 20.82
CA TYR A 218 14.27 -10.16 19.52
C TYR A 218 13.86 -8.68 19.61
N LEU A 219 13.50 -8.18 20.79
CA LEU A 219 13.01 -6.81 20.96
C LEU A 219 14.00 -5.76 20.44
N PRO A 220 15.34 -5.85 20.67
CA PRO A 220 16.28 -4.85 20.16
C PRO A 220 16.25 -4.70 18.65
N ILE A 221 16.23 -5.81 17.89
CA ILE A 221 16.20 -5.75 16.42
C ILE A 221 14.85 -5.22 15.91
N LEU A 222 13.74 -5.55 16.58
CA LEU A 222 12.41 -5.00 16.26
C LEU A 222 12.34 -3.49 16.53
N MET A 223 13.03 -2.99 17.54
CA MET A 223 13.16 -1.55 17.79
C MET A 223 13.95 -0.86 16.68
N VAL A 224 15.04 -1.47 16.20
CA VAL A 224 15.80 -0.97 15.05
C VAL A 224 14.93 -0.93 13.80
N PHE A 225 14.18 -2.00 13.54
CA PHE A 225 13.24 -2.10 12.42
C PHE A 225 12.15 -1.01 12.51
N ALA A 226 11.55 -0.84 13.69
CA ALA A 226 10.53 0.21 13.93
C ALA A 226 11.12 1.62 13.77
N ALA A 227 12.35 1.85 14.21
CA ALA A 227 13.05 3.13 14.01
C ALA A 227 13.31 3.41 12.52
N GLY A 228 13.69 2.38 11.75
CA GLY A 228 13.84 2.47 10.30
C GLY A 228 12.52 2.83 9.61
N ILE A 229 11.41 2.18 9.99
CA ILE A 229 10.06 2.51 9.51
C ILE A 229 9.73 3.98 9.82
N ALA A 230 9.92 4.42 11.06
CA ALA A 230 9.61 5.79 11.47
C ALA A 230 10.45 6.82 10.69
N CYS A 231 11.74 6.57 10.53
CA CYS A 231 12.64 7.43 9.77
C CYS A 231 12.28 7.46 8.27
N GLY A 232 12.02 6.30 7.68
CA GLY A 232 11.58 6.19 6.28
C GLY A 232 10.27 6.95 6.03
N MET A 233 9.30 6.79 6.94
CA MET A 233 8.04 7.52 6.87
C MET A 233 8.25 9.05 6.95
N LEU A 234 9.05 9.52 7.89
CA LEU A 234 9.37 10.94 8.05
C LEU A 234 10.00 11.56 6.79
N LEU A 235 10.96 10.86 6.19
CA LEU A 235 11.70 11.38 5.04
C LEU A 235 10.92 11.24 3.74
N PHE A 236 10.37 10.06 3.46
CA PHE A 236 9.77 9.76 2.18
C PHE A 236 8.38 10.35 1.99
N VAL A 237 7.55 10.36 3.04
CA VAL A 237 6.22 10.97 2.95
C VAL A 237 6.32 12.45 2.62
N ARG A 238 7.28 13.16 3.25
CA ARG A 238 7.56 14.56 2.93
C ARG A 238 8.06 14.74 1.51
N LEU A 239 8.94 13.85 1.03
CA LEU A 239 9.43 13.87 -0.34
C LEU A 239 8.29 13.67 -1.35
N ILE A 240 7.41 12.67 -1.11
CA ILE A 240 6.26 12.40 -1.98
C ILE A 240 5.31 13.60 -1.99
N ARG A 241 4.99 14.17 -0.83
CA ARG A 241 4.17 15.38 -0.73
C ARG A 241 4.77 16.53 -1.53
N MET A 242 6.06 16.78 -1.39
CA MET A 242 6.76 17.82 -2.16
C MET A 242 6.70 17.53 -3.67
N CYS A 243 6.84 16.28 -4.10
CA CYS A 243 6.71 15.89 -5.49
C CYS A 243 5.29 16.12 -6.02
N LEU A 244 4.25 15.78 -5.26
CA LEU A 244 2.86 16.03 -5.62
C LEU A 244 2.52 17.53 -5.71
N GLU A 245 3.08 18.36 -4.80
CA GLU A 245 2.82 19.80 -4.79
C GLU A 245 3.60 20.55 -5.88
N ARG A 246 4.88 20.21 -6.10
CA ARG A 246 5.78 20.96 -7.00
C ARG A 246 5.91 20.37 -8.41
N PHE A 247 5.82 19.04 -8.51
CA PHE A 247 6.06 18.27 -9.74
C PHE A 247 4.89 17.35 -10.05
N ARG A 248 3.64 17.83 -9.85
CA ARG A 248 2.43 17.01 -9.95
C ARG A 248 2.38 16.18 -11.24
N SER A 249 2.63 16.82 -12.40
CA SER A 249 2.57 16.12 -13.69
C SER A 249 3.54 14.94 -13.78
N GLN A 250 4.81 15.15 -13.42
CA GLN A 250 5.84 14.09 -13.43
C GLN A 250 5.48 12.97 -12.46
N THR A 251 5.01 13.36 -11.26
CA THR A 251 4.63 12.43 -10.20
C THR A 251 3.42 11.59 -10.61
N ILE A 252 2.38 12.19 -11.20
CA ILE A 252 1.20 11.47 -11.67
C ILE A 252 1.57 10.50 -12.81
N TYR A 253 2.39 10.93 -13.79
CA TYR A 253 2.90 10.01 -14.81
C TYR A 253 3.67 8.83 -14.20
N ALA A 254 4.55 9.08 -13.22
CA ALA A 254 5.30 8.03 -12.53
C ALA A 254 4.36 7.08 -11.76
N ILE A 255 3.35 7.59 -11.06
CA ILE A 255 2.35 6.80 -10.33
C ILE A 255 1.57 5.89 -11.29
N ILE A 256 1.04 6.45 -12.39
CA ILE A 256 0.34 5.65 -13.42
C ILE A 256 1.27 4.58 -13.99
N GLY A 257 2.54 4.92 -14.22
CA GLY A 257 3.54 3.96 -14.65
C GLY A 257 3.76 2.84 -13.63
N MET A 258 3.88 3.16 -12.34
CA MET A 258 4.03 2.16 -11.28
C MET A 258 2.77 1.27 -11.18
N MET A 259 1.57 1.82 -11.33
CA MET A 259 0.32 1.06 -11.38
C MET A 259 0.30 0.09 -12.59
N LEU A 260 0.73 0.53 -13.77
CA LEU A 260 0.88 -0.36 -14.93
C LEU A 260 1.94 -1.45 -14.70
N GLY A 261 3.06 -1.10 -14.06
CA GLY A 261 4.10 -2.04 -13.67
C GLY A 261 3.61 -3.09 -12.66
N SER A 262 2.69 -2.70 -11.76
CA SER A 262 2.14 -3.64 -10.76
C SER A 262 1.27 -4.73 -11.38
N LEU A 263 0.74 -4.55 -12.59
CA LEU A 263 0.06 -5.63 -13.32
C LEU A 263 1.03 -6.81 -13.55
N PHE A 264 2.29 -6.52 -13.91
CA PHE A 264 3.31 -7.55 -14.00
C PHE A 264 3.63 -8.15 -12.62
N SER A 265 3.76 -7.33 -11.59
CA SER A 265 4.01 -7.82 -10.22
C SER A 265 2.91 -8.78 -9.74
N ILE A 266 1.64 -8.49 -10.03
CA ILE A 266 0.51 -9.36 -9.69
C ILE A 266 0.61 -10.71 -10.41
N THR A 267 1.07 -10.77 -11.67
CA THR A 267 1.27 -12.06 -12.36
C THR A 267 2.33 -12.93 -11.71
N GLN A 268 3.30 -12.32 -11.01
CA GLN A 268 4.35 -13.03 -10.28
C GLN A 268 3.94 -13.35 -8.82
N GLY A 269 2.84 -12.79 -8.33
CA GLY A 269 2.34 -12.98 -6.97
C GLY A 269 2.23 -14.45 -6.54
N PRO A 270 1.70 -15.38 -7.36
CA PRO A 270 1.62 -16.80 -7.01
C PRO A 270 2.95 -17.45 -6.64
N LEU A 271 4.06 -16.96 -7.18
CA LEU A 271 5.40 -17.47 -6.85
C LEU A 271 5.84 -17.15 -5.41
N THR A 272 5.22 -16.15 -4.78
CA THR A 272 5.60 -15.67 -3.44
C THR A 272 4.78 -16.27 -2.31
N LEU A 273 3.87 -17.19 -2.62
CA LEU A 273 3.08 -17.92 -1.62
C LEU A 273 3.96 -18.85 -0.76
N SER A 274 3.44 -19.25 0.39
CA SER A 274 4.09 -20.23 1.29
C SER A 274 4.37 -21.56 0.58
N GLU A 275 3.43 -21.98 -0.28
CA GLU A 275 3.61 -23.03 -1.28
C GLU A 275 3.60 -22.37 -2.66
N PRO A 276 4.78 -22.14 -3.27
CA PRO A 276 4.87 -21.41 -4.54
C PRO A 276 4.07 -22.11 -5.64
N GLN A 277 3.22 -21.32 -6.29
CA GLN A 277 2.46 -21.74 -7.47
C GLN A 277 3.06 -21.10 -8.73
N PRO A 278 2.86 -21.67 -9.92
CA PRO A 278 3.33 -21.08 -11.18
C PRO A 278 2.87 -19.63 -11.34
N ALA A 279 3.69 -18.80 -11.99
CA ALA A 279 3.26 -17.46 -12.36
C ALA A 279 1.96 -17.48 -13.15
N MET A 280 1.12 -16.45 -13.00
CA MET A 280 -0.15 -16.36 -13.71
C MET A 280 0.08 -16.37 -15.22
N SER A 281 -0.69 -17.20 -15.93
CA SER A 281 -0.72 -17.33 -17.38
C SER A 281 -2.11 -17.03 -17.93
N LEU A 282 -2.27 -17.05 -19.26
CA LEU A 282 -3.58 -16.87 -19.88
C LEU A 282 -4.57 -17.98 -19.51
N ASP A 283 -4.07 -19.19 -19.22
CA ASP A 283 -4.91 -20.34 -18.84
C ASP A 283 -5.41 -20.23 -17.40
N THR A 284 -4.66 -19.55 -16.53
CA THR A 284 -5.03 -19.34 -15.12
C THR A 284 -5.74 -18.00 -14.89
N PHE A 285 -5.80 -17.14 -15.92
CA PHE A 285 -6.46 -15.84 -15.83
C PHE A 285 -7.99 -16.00 -15.85
N SER A 286 -8.65 -15.46 -14.80
CA SER A 286 -10.10 -15.51 -14.68
C SER A 286 -10.75 -14.23 -15.24
N ILE A 287 -11.26 -14.34 -16.48
CA ILE A 287 -11.99 -13.24 -17.14
C ILE A 287 -13.19 -12.79 -16.30
N ALA A 288 -13.90 -13.72 -15.66
CA ALA A 288 -15.07 -13.41 -14.86
C ALA A 288 -14.73 -12.48 -13.70
N PHE A 289 -13.70 -12.82 -12.90
CA PHE A 289 -13.24 -12.00 -11.79
C PHE A 289 -12.62 -10.66 -12.25
N PHE A 290 -11.93 -10.65 -13.37
CA PHE A 290 -11.44 -9.42 -13.99
C PHE A 290 -12.56 -8.46 -14.37
N LEU A 291 -13.65 -8.96 -14.97
CA LEU A 291 -14.78 -8.16 -15.42
C LEU A 291 -15.74 -7.74 -14.31
N ILE A 292 -15.76 -8.41 -13.15
CA ILE A 292 -16.54 -7.99 -11.98
C ILE A 292 -16.21 -6.55 -11.60
N CYS A 293 -14.95 -6.14 -11.75
CA CYS A 293 -14.50 -4.78 -11.45
C CYS A 293 -15.10 -3.73 -12.39
N LEU A 294 -15.52 -4.10 -13.60
CA LEU A 294 -16.16 -3.19 -14.54
C LEU A 294 -17.52 -2.69 -13.99
N LEU A 295 -18.26 -3.55 -13.30
CA LEU A 295 -19.54 -3.19 -12.70
C LEU A 295 -19.36 -2.11 -11.62
N TYR A 296 -18.31 -2.23 -10.82
CA TYR A 296 -17.99 -1.26 -9.77
C TYR A 296 -17.51 0.08 -10.35
N THR A 297 -16.72 0.05 -11.41
CA THR A 297 -16.17 1.27 -12.03
C THR A 297 -17.19 2.02 -12.89
N SER A 298 -18.22 1.35 -13.44
CA SER A 298 -19.31 2.02 -14.17
C SER A 298 -20.19 2.85 -13.24
N ASP A 299 -20.55 2.33 -12.06
CA ASP A 299 -21.33 3.06 -11.06
C ASP A 299 -20.57 4.30 -10.54
N ALA A 300 -19.25 4.18 -10.32
CA ALA A 300 -18.42 5.30 -9.91
C ALA A 300 -18.23 6.36 -11.02
N ALA A 301 -18.34 5.99 -12.29
CA ALA A 301 -18.23 6.91 -13.42
C ALA A 301 -19.53 7.69 -13.70
N ASP A 302 -20.67 7.14 -13.28
CA ASP A 302 -22.00 7.77 -13.44
C ASP A 302 -22.31 8.78 -12.31
N GLU A 303 -21.58 8.72 -11.18
CA GLU A 303 -21.68 9.69 -10.08
C GLU A 303 -20.74 10.92 -10.22
N LEU A 304 -19.90 10.99 -11.25
CA LEU A 304 -18.97 12.09 -11.59
C LEU A 304 -19.44 12.89 -12.81
#